data_a8db00cf7a4d3c5d02ff94291597baeb
#
_entry.id   a8db00cf7a4d3c5d02ff94291597baeb
#
_cell.length_a   1.000
_cell.length_b   1.000
_cell.length_c   1.000
_cell.angle_alpha   90.00
_cell.angle_beta   90.00
_cell.angle_gamma   90.00
#
_symmetry.space_group_name_H-M   'P 1'
#
loop_
_entity.id
_entity.type
_entity.pdbx_description
1 polymer ?
#
loop_
_entity_poly.entity_id
_entity_poly.type
_entity_poly.pdbx_seq_one_letter_code
_entity_poly.pdbx_strand_id
1 'polypeptide(L)'
;MTQQDLPLSRRNNEIKDSEVPKYVGKLRGFLGHEALAKAQADLDKDLSHHGRCYRNWAQKLRPWLFAFRMYDQETKNGICIPKKWPTEIREMVGDALMISSLHHGMPEDVRAKYRKDLLTDQHNDFMAEIHAAWHYYLQGFDVQWSPLGQDSCPEFRVCGGGLDFNVECRRFTWDLSEHVKTPALADACDMIYEVLRSHNL
;
A
#
# COMPACT_ATOMS: atom_id res chain seq x y z
N MET A 1 2.03 18.79 -33.28
CA MET A 1 1.12 17.95 -32.49
C MET A 1 -0.11 18.79 -32.25
N THR A 2 -1.21 18.42 -32.85
CA THR A 2 -2.49 19.10 -32.67
C THR A 2 -3.09 18.64 -31.32
N GLN A 3 -3.67 19.57 -30.59
CA GLN A 3 -4.26 19.40 -29.25
C GLN A 3 -5.40 18.34 -29.17
N GLN A 4 -5.69 17.66 -30.29
CA GLN A 4 -6.84 16.75 -30.47
C GLN A 4 -6.57 15.28 -30.09
N ASP A 5 -5.31 14.90 -29.79
CA ASP A 5 -4.95 13.47 -29.64
C ASP A 5 -4.69 13.03 -28.19
N LEU A 6 -4.88 13.93 -27.19
CA LEU A 6 -4.75 13.52 -25.80
C LEU A 6 -6.01 12.76 -25.31
N PRO A 7 -5.82 11.67 -24.57
CA PRO A 7 -6.95 10.93 -24.00
C PRO A 7 -7.76 11.78 -23.02
N LEU A 8 -9.06 11.52 -22.94
CA LEU A 8 -9.94 12.22 -22.00
C LEU A 8 -9.57 11.85 -20.57
N SER A 9 -9.34 12.87 -19.74
CA SER A 9 -9.08 12.69 -18.31
C SER A 9 -10.23 11.96 -17.61
N ARG A 10 -9.90 10.96 -16.80
CA ARG A 10 -10.86 10.24 -15.94
C ARG A 10 -11.04 11.01 -14.63
N ARG A 11 -12.25 11.02 -14.10
CA ARG A 11 -12.52 11.71 -12.83
C ARG A 11 -12.01 10.87 -11.66
N ASN A 12 -11.26 11.50 -10.76
CA ASN A 12 -10.98 10.96 -9.45
C ASN A 12 -12.23 11.21 -8.57
N ASN A 13 -13.02 10.17 -8.33
CA ASN A 13 -14.21 10.29 -7.49
C ASN A 13 -13.80 10.24 -6.02
N GLU A 14 -14.18 11.26 -5.25
CA GLU A 14 -14.04 11.24 -3.80
C GLU A 14 -14.87 10.09 -3.21
N ILE A 15 -14.23 9.26 -2.37
CA ILE A 15 -14.91 8.13 -1.72
C ILE A 15 -15.68 8.66 -0.53
N LYS A 16 -16.99 8.42 -0.51
CA LYS A 16 -17.85 8.78 0.63
C LYS A 16 -17.62 7.80 1.78
N ASP A 17 -17.76 8.27 3.00
CA ASP A 17 -17.61 7.44 4.21
C ASP A 17 -18.53 6.19 4.20
N SER A 18 -19.70 6.27 3.58
CA SER A 18 -20.61 5.14 3.40
C SER A 18 -20.11 4.07 2.43
N GLU A 19 -19.14 4.39 1.58
CA GLU A 19 -18.56 3.46 0.60
C GLU A 19 -17.31 2.72 1.14
N VAL A 20 -16.77 3.16 2.26
CA VAL A 20 -15.58 2.57 2.88
C VAL A 20 -15.68 1.04 3.02
N PRO A 21 -16.77 0.45 3.55
CA PRO A 21 -16.89 -1.01 3.66
C PRO A 21 -16.80 -1.72 2.31
N LYS A 22 -17.32 -1.12 1.24
CA LYS A 22 -17.25 -1.66 -0.11
C LYS A 22 -15.80 -1.77 -0.61
N TYR A 23 -15.00 -0.71 -0.41
CA TYR A 23 -13.61 -0.69 -0.86
C TYR A 23 -12.71 -1.57 0.01
N VAL A 24 -12.94 -1.63 1.33
CA VAL A 24 -12.29 -2.60 2.22
C VAL A 24 -12.58 -4.03 1.74
N GLY A 25 -13.82 -4.34 1.39
CA GLY A 25 -14.20 -5.64 0.83
C GLY A 25 -13.48 -5.96 -0.48
N LYS A 26 -13.38 -4.98 -1.40
CA LYS A 26 -12.63 -5.13 -2.66
C LYS A 26 -11.16 -5.42 -2.43
N LEU A 27 -10.51 -4.69 -1.51
CA LEU A 27 -9.11 -4.89 -1.19
C LEU A 27 -8.86 -6.27 -0.56
N ARG A 28 -9.73 -6.71 0.37
CA ARG A 28 -9.68 -8.06 0.92
C ARG A 28 -9.83 -9.13 -0.16
N GLY A 29 -10.74 -8.93 -1.09
CA GLY A 29 -10.94 -9.84 -2.23
C GLY A 29 -9.72 -9.89 -3.13
N PHE A 30 -9.06 -8.75 -3.38
CA PHE A 30 -7.82 -8.68 -4.16
C PHE A 30 -6.68 -9.43 -3.45
N LEU A 31 -6.45 -9.17 -2.17
CA LEU A 31 -5.35 -9.77 -1.37
C LEU A 31 -5.55 -11.26 -1.10
N GLY A 32 -6.79 -11.71 -0.93
CA GLY A 32 -7.14 -13.05 -0.51
C GLY A 32 -7.16 -13.21 1.02
N HIS A 33 -8.18 -13.93 1.51
CA HIS A 33 -8.41 -14.08 2.95
C HIS A 33 -7.27 -14.80 3.67
N GLU A 34 -6.74 -15.87 3.09
CA GLU A 34 -5.66 -16.67 3.69
C GLU A 34 -4.35 -15.88 3.77
N ALA A 35 -3.98 -15.17 2.69
CA ALA A 35 -2.76 -14.37 2.67
C ALA A 35 -2.83 -13.23 3.70
N LEU A 36 -3.98 -12.55 3.79
CA LEU A 36 -4.19 -11.50 4.77
C LEU A 36 -4.16 -12.03 6.21
N ALA A 37 -4.82 -13.16 6.49
CA ALA A 37 -4.82 -13.78 7.80
C ALA A 37 -3.41 -14.21 8.24
N LYS A 38 -2.64 -14.79 7.32
CA LYS A 38 -1.24 -15.14 7.56
C LYS A 38 -0.39 -13.89 7.86
N ALA A 39 -0.49 -12.86 7.04
CA ALA A 39 0.26 -11.62 7.25
C ALA A 39 -0.09 -10.94 8.59
N GLN A 40 -1.36 -10.99 9.02
CA GLN A 40 -1.80 -10.53 10.32
C GLN A 40 -1.18 -11.34 11.47
N ALA A 41 -1.16 -12.67 11.36
CA ALA A 41 -0.56 -13.55 12.37
C ALA A 41 0.97 -13.34 12.48
N ASP A 42 1.64 -13.18 11.34
CA ASP A 42 3.08 -12.89 11.30
C ASP A 42 3.37 -11.54 11.97
N LEU A 43 2.56 -10.50 11.69
CA LEU A 43 2.69 -9.20 12.37
C LEU A 43 2.42 -9.32 13.87
N ASP A 44 1.44 -10.10 14.32
CA ASP A 44 1.16 -10.31 15.75
C ASP A 44 2.35 -10.96 16.46
N LYS A 45 2.95 -11.94 15.82
CA LYS A 45 4.16 -12.61 16.31
C LYS A 45 5.30 -11.60 16.46
N ASP A 46 5.57 -10.81 15.43
CA ASP A 46 6.62 -9.78 15.47
C ASP A 46 6.37 -8.78 16.60
N LEU A 47 5.14 -8.24 16.70
CA LEU A 47 4.78 -7.25 17.72
C LEU A 47 4.79 -7.80 19.16
N SER A 48 4.68 -9.12 19.35
CA SER A 48 4.76 -9.75 20.68
C SER A 48 6.17 -9.78 21.24
N HIS A 49 7.19 -9.66 20.39
CA HIS A 49 8.61 -9.74 20.79
C HIS A 49 9.31 -8.37 20.82
N HIS A 50 8.63 -7.33 20.37
CA HIS A 50 9.23 -6.00 20.18
C HIS A 50 8.43 -4.89 20.89
N GLY A 51 9.10 -3.79 21.20
CA GLY A 51 8.54 -2.68 21.93
C GLY A 51 7.81 -1.65 21.04
N ARG A 52 7.64 -0.45 21.61
CA ARG A 52 6.85 0.62 20.99
C ARG A 52 7.48 1.18 19.71
N CYS A 53 8.80 1.33 19.70
CA CYS A 53 9.51 1.89 18.53
C CYS A 53 9.41 0.96 17.33
N TYR A 54 9.56 -0.35 17.56
CA TYR A 54 9.34 -1.35 16.52
C TYR A 54 7.91 -1.31 15.98
N ARG A 55 6.90 -1.17 16.85
CA ARG A 55 5.49 -1.05 16.43
C ARG A 55 5.29 0.13 15.48
N ASN A 56 5.83 1.31 15.82
CA ASN A 56 5.73 2.51 14.98
C ASN A 56 6.43 2.33 13.62
N TRP A 57 7.56 1.65 13.62
CA TRP A 57 8.27 1.31 12.39
C TRP A 57 7.47 0.31 11.54
N ALA A 58 6.99 -0.79 12.12
CA ALA A 58 6.18 -1.79 11.43
C ALA A 58 4.90 -1.19 10.83
N GLN A 59 4.27 -0.22 11.52
CA GLN A 59 3.10 0.49 11.01
C GLN A 59 3.41 1.26 9.72
N LYS A 60 4.60 1.88 9.62
CA LYS A 60 5.01 2.60 8.40
C LYS A 60 5.30 1.67 7.23
N LEU A 61 5.81 0.47 7.50
CA LEU A 61 6.13 -0.50 6.46
C LEU A 61 4.95 -1.35 6.01
N ARG A 62 3.99 -1.62 6.93
CA ARG A 62 2.83 -2.49 6.68
C ARG A 62 1.53 -1.78 7.05
N PRO A 63 1.26 -0.58 6.50
CA PRO A 63 0.17 0.29 6.97
C PRO A 63 -1.20 -0.35 6.85
N TRP A 64 -1.45 -1.15 5.81
CA TRP A 64 -2.74 -1.81 5.62
C TRP A 64 -3.07 -2.83 6.69
N LEU A 65 -2.07 -3.56 7.23
CA LEU A 65 -2.32 -4.53 8.30
C LEU A 65 -2.85 -3.84 9.56
N PHE A 66 -2.33 -2.65 9.87
CA PHE A 66 -2.84 -1.84 10.98
C PHE A 66 -4.22 -1.23 10.65
N ALA A 67 -4.41 -0.71 9.44
CA ALA A 67 -5.68 -0.15 9.01
C ALA A 67 -6.81 -1.19 9.00
N PHE A 68 -6.55 -2.43 8.57
CA PHE A 68 -7.51 -3.53 8.65
C PHE A 68 -7.88 -3.85 10.10
N ARG A 69 -6.93 -3.86 11.04
CA ARG A 69 -7.22 -4.06 12.48
C ARG A 69 -8.11 -2.97 13.03
N MET A 70 -7.78 -1.72 12.73
CA MET A 70 -8.59 -0.58 13.14
C MET A 70 -10.01 -0.69 12.57
N TYR A 71 -10.13 -1.02 11.28
CA TYR A 71 -11.42 -1.21 10.64
C TYR A 71 -12.24 -2.32 11.32
N ASP A 72 -11.61 -3.48 11.62
CA ASP A 72 -12.28 -4.60 12.28
C ASP A 72 -12.69 -4.26 13.72
N GLN A 73 -11.91 -3.48 14.43
CA GLN A 73 -12.27 -2.99 15.78
C GLN A 73 -13.46 -2.06 15.74
N GLU A 74 -13.48 -1.09 14.81
CA GLU A 74 -14.59 -0.14 14.64
C GLU A 74 -15.89 -0.84 14.22
N THR A 75 -15.80 -1.92 13.43
CA THR A 75 -16.98 -2.63 12.92
C THR A 75 -17.48 -3.76 13.82
N LYS A 76 -16.63 -4.35 14.69
CA LYS A 76 -17.03 -5.43 15.62
C LYS A 76 -18.10 -5.01 16.62
N ASN A 77 -18.15 -3.75 16.98
CA ASN A 77 -19.09 -3.23 17.97
C ASN A 77 -20.48 -2.92 17.40
N GLY A 78 -20.76 -3.33 16.16
CA GLY A 78 -22.04 -3.02 15.49
C GLY A 78 -22.24 -1.53 15.28
N ILE A 79 -21.17 -0.76 15.32
CA ILE A 79 -21.22 0.69 15.19
C ILE A 79 -21.63 1.03 13.77
N CYS A 80 -22.71 1.78 13.66
CA CYS A 80 -23.06 2.54 12.48
C CYS A 80 -21.80 3.22 11.95
N ILE A 81 -21.63 3.22 10.63
CA ILE A 81 -20.57 3.94 9.91
C ILE A 81 -20.22 5.22 10.67
N PRO A 82 -18.99 5.34 11.19
CA PRO A 82 -18.59 6.51 11.95
C PRO A 82 -18.77 7.76 11.09
N LYS A 83 -19.10 8.90 11.70
CA LYS A 83 -19.23 10.18 10.97
C LYS A 83 -17.94 10.53 10.20
N LYS A 84 -16.80 9.99 10.64
CA LYS A 84 -15.52 10.16 10.01
C LYS A 84 -14.62 8.96 10.32
N TRP A 85 -14.15 8.27 9.30
CA TRP A 85 -13.18 7.20 9.44
C TRP A 85 -11.79 7.73 9.82
N PRO A 86 -10.99 6.98 10.62
CA PRO A 86 -9.58 7.26 10.84
C PRO A 86 -8.81 7.45 9.54
N THR A 87 -7.76 8.28 9.58
CA THR A 87 -6.94 8.62 8.40
C THR A 87 -6.35 7.37 7.75
N GLU A 88 -5.86 6.43 8.54
CA GLU A 88 -5.24 5.18 8.07
C GLU A 88 -6.23 4.33 7.27
N ILE A 89 -7.49 4.27 7.70
CA ILE A 89 -8.53 3.55 6.97
C ILE A 89 -8.87 4.28 5.67
N ARG A 90 -8.93 5.61 5.68
CA ARG A 90 -9.21 6.40 4.48
C ARG A 90 -8.10 6.29 3.45
N GLU A 91 -6.84 6.29 3.87
CA GLU A 91 -5.68 6.07 3.00
C GLU A 91 -5.74 4.68 2.37
N MET A 92 -5.90 3.62 3.17
CA MET A 92 -6.07 2.25 2.67
C MET A 92 -7.22 2.14 1.67
N VAL A 93 -8.33 2.84 1.89
CA VAL A 93 -9.49 2.84 0.98
C VAL A 93 -9.18 3.60 -0.31
N GLY A 94 -8.38 4.67 -0.26
CA GLY A 94 -7.84 5.34 -1.44
C GLY A 94 -7.00 4.38 -2.30
N ASP A 95 -6.09 3.65 -1.66
CA ASP A 95 -5.30 2.61 -2.31
C ASP A 95 -6.17 1.49 -2.91
N ALA A 96 -7.21 1.08 -2.18
CA ALA A 96 -8.18 0.09 -2.67
C ALA A 96 -8.94 0.55 -3.92
N LEU A 97 -9.25 1.85 -4.04
CA LEU A 97 -9.82 2.42 -5.25
C LEU A 97 -8.85 2.28 -6.43
N MET A 98 -7.58 2.68 -6.24
CA MET A 98 -6.55 2.60 -7.28
C MET A 98 -6.37 1.17 -7.76
N ILE A 99 -6.15 0.23 -6.84
CA ILE A 99 -5.98 -1.19 -7.15
C ILE A 99 -7.23 -1.75 -7.85
N SER A 100 -8.43 -1.46 -7.33
CA SER A 100 -9.66 -1.96 -7.95
C SER A 100 -9.90 -1.45 -9.37
N SER A 101 -9.28 -0.34 -9.74
CA SER A 101 -9.36 0.23 -11.08
C SER A 101 -8.29 -0.32 -12.03
N LEU A 102 -7.10 -0.63 -11.48
CA LEU A 102 -5.92 -1.01 -12.27
C LEU A 102 -5.72 -2.53 -12.40
N HIS A 103 -6.15 -3.32 -11.39
CA HIS A 103 -5.81 -4.75 -11.31
C HIS A 103 -6.34 -5.61 -12.46
N HIS A 104 -7.39 -5.16 -13.15
CA HIS A 104 -7.93 -5.88 -14.29
C HIS A 104 -6.96 -5.90 -15.49
N GLY A 105 -6.10 -4.88 -15.60
CA GLY A 105 -5.04 -4.81 -16.63
C GLY A 105 -3.75 -5.55 -16.23
N MET A 106 -3.64 -6.06 -15.00
CA MET A 106 -2.44 -6.79 -14.55
C MET A 106 -2.49 -8.25 -15.03
N PRO A 107 -1.41 -8.79 -15.66
CA PRO A 107 -1.21 -10.21 -15.83
C PRO A 107 -1.30 -10.96 -14.47
N GLU A 108 -1.68 -12.26 -14.48
CA GLU A 108 -1.92 -12.99 -13.23
C GLU A 108 -0.66 -13.16 -12.38
N ASP A 109 0.50 -13.37 -13.01
CA ASP A 109 1.81 -13.43 -12.34
C ASP A 109 2.16 -12.12 -11.63
N VAL A 110 1.97 -10.98 -12.30
CA VAL A 110 2.13 -9.64 -11.73
C VAL A 110 1.17 -9.46 -10.57
N ARG A 111 -0.10 -9.78 -10.76
CA ARG A 111 -1.14 -9.68 -9.72
C ARG A 111 -0.81 -10.52 -8.49
N ALA A 112 -0.35 -11.75 -8.69
CA ALA A 112 0.07 -12.64 -7.60
C ALA A 112 1.27 -12.08 -6.82
N LYS A 113 2.26 -11.49 -7.52
CA LYS A 113 3.39 -10.82 -6.88
C LYS A 113 2.92 -9.64 -6.03
N TYR A 114 2.10 -8.74 -6.58
CA TYR A 114 1.59 -7.58 -5.85
C TYR A 114 0.76 -7.98 -4.61
N ARG A 115 -0.09 -8.99 -4.72
CA ARG A 115 -0.85 -9.53 -3.56
C ARG A 115 0.05 -9.94 -2.41
N LYS A 116 1.18 -10.56 -2.73
CA LYS A 116 2.15 -11.02 -1.73
C LYS A 116 2.93 -9.85 -1.15
N ASP A 117 3.52 -9.03 -1.99
CA ASP A 117 4.52 -8.03 -1.59
C ASP A 117 3.89 -6.80 -0.92
N LEU A 118 2.65 -6.44 -1.28
CA LEU A 118 1.86 -5.40 -0.61
C LEU A 118 1.52 -5.72 0.87
N LEU A 119 1.66 -6.96 1.31
CA LEU A 119 1.49 -7.38 2.70
C LEU A 119 2.81 -7.45 3.48
N THR A 120 3.93 -7.07 2.85
CA THR A 120 5.28 -7.13 3.42
C THR A 120 5.88 -5.74 3.63
N ASP A 121 7.14 -5.69 4.02
CA ASP A 121 7.94 -4.47 4.15
C ASP A 121 8.18 -3.75 2.81
N GLN A 122 7.90 -4.43 1.69
CA GLN A 122 7.98 -3.86 0.33
C GLN A 122 6.71 -3.07 -0.06
N HIS A 123 5.71 -2.99 0.83
CA HIS A 123 4.43 -2.32 0.59
C HIS A 123 4.59 -0.96 -0.11
N ASN A 124 5.44 -0.10 0.43
CA ASN A 124 5.60 1.25 -0.09
C ASN A 124 6.23 1.30 -1.48
N ASP A 125 7.06 0.32 -1.84
CA ASP A 125 7.69 0.24 -3.16
C ASP A 125 6.64 -0.10 -4.21
N PHE A 126 5.82 -1.13 -3.95
CA PHE A 126 4.72 -1.51 -4.84
C PHE A 126 3.61 -0.46 -4.89
N MET A 127 3.32 0.24 -3.79
CA MET A 127 2.38 1.35 -3.82
C MET A 127 2.89 2.54 -4.63
N ALA A 128 4.20 2.79 -4.67
CA ALA A 128 4.75 3.83 -5.55
C ALA A 128 4.49 3.52 -7.03
N GLU A 129 4.63 2.25 -7.44
CA GLU A 129 4.29 1.81 -8.81
C GLU A 129 2.78 1.97 -9.10
N ILE A 130 1.92 1.58 -8.15
CA ILE A 130 0.46 1.76 -8.27
C ILE A 130 0.08 3.24 -8.40
N HIS A 131 0.70 4.12 -7.59
CA HIS A 131 0.45 5.57 -7.64
C HIS A 131 0.88 6.17 -8.99
N ALA A 132 2.04 5.75 -9.52
CA ALA A 132 2.50 6.17 -10.83
C ALA A 132 1.54 5.72 -11.93
N ALA A 133 1.14 4.46 -11.93
CA ALA A 133 0.17 3.90 -12.86
C ALA A 133 -1.19 4.62 -12.77
N TRP A 134 -1.65 4.90 -11.53
CA TRP A 134 -2.89 5.64 -11.28
C TRP A 134 -2.85 7.06 -11.84
N HIS A 135 -1.73 7.74 -11.73
CA HIS A 135 -1.55 9.07 -12.29
C HIS A 135 -1.83 9.09 -13.80
N TYR A 136 -1.22 8.18 -14.56
CA TYR A 136 -1.46 8.06 -16.00
C TYR A 136 -2.88 7.60 -16.31
N TYR A 137 -3.41 6.63 -15.54
CA TYR A 137 -4.77 6.18 -15.69
C TYR A 137 -5.79 7.32 -15.56
N LEU A 138 -5.63 8.21 -14.59
CA LEU A 138 -6.51 9.38 -14.42
C LEU A 138 -6.44 10.36 -15.59
N GLN A 139 -5.30 10.45 -16.24
CA GLN A 139 -5.14 11.27 -17.45
C GLN A 139 -5.75 10.61 -18.71
N GLY A 140 -6.33 9.43 -18.56
CA GLY A 140 -7.03 8.72 -19.63
C GLY A 140 -6.16 7.76 -20.44
N PHE A 141 -4.86 7.62 -20.09
CA PHE A 141 -3.99 6.64 -20.74
C PHE A 141 -4.35 5.21 -20.36
N ASP A 142 -4.00 4.27 -21.24
CA ASP A 142 -3.99 2.85 -20.95
C ASP A 142 -2.67 2.48 -20.28
N VAL A 143 -2.75 1.75 -19.17
CA VAL A 143 -1.61 1.21 -18.44
C VAL A 143 -1.52 -0.28 -18.70
N GLN A 144 -0.43 -0.71 -19.31
CA GLN A 144 -0.15 -2.10 -19.67
C GLN A 144 1.02 -2.60 -18.81
N TRP A 145 0.73 -3.45 -17.84
CA TRP A 145 1.74 -4.01 -16.94
C TRP A 145 2.66 -4.97 -17.67
N SER A 146 3.95 -4.89 -17.39
CA SER A 146 4.94 -5.80 -17.94
C SER A 146 4.87 -7.16 -17.25
N PRO A 147 4.97 -8.28 -17.99
CA PRO A 147 5.02 -9.62 -17.38
C PRO A 147 6.30 -9.79 -16.58
N LEU A 148 6.24 -10.60 -15.51
CA LEU A 148 7.40 -10.91 -14.68
C LEU A 148 8.45 -11.76 -15.43
N GLY A 149 9.71 -11.66 -15.01
CA GLY A 149 10.77 -12.56 -15.45
C GLY A 149 11.52 -12.16 -16.72
N GLN A 150 11.30 -10.95 -17.21
CA GLN A 150 12.15 -10.36 -18.24
C GLN A 150 13.15 -9.42 -17.57
N ASP A 151 14.44 -9.74 -17.61
CA ASP A 151 15.49 -8.86 -17.12
C ASP A 151 15.42 -7.50 -17.83
N SER A 152 15.47 -6.42 -17.06
CA SER A 152 15.40 -5.03 -17.55
C SER A 152 14.06 -4.60 -18.18
N CYS A 153 12.94 -5.24 -17.83
CA CYS A 153 11.62 -4.74 -18.22
C CYS A 153 11.16 -3.61 -17.30
N PRO A 154 10.57 -2.55 -17.87
CA PRO A 154 9.88 -1.51 -17.08
C PRO A 154 8.68 -2.12 -16.36
N GLU A 155 8.20 -1.50 -15.28
CA GLU A 155 7.02 -1.97 -14.53
C GLU A 155 5.77 -1.97 -15.40
N PHE A 156 5.61 -0.94 -16.22
CA PHE A 156 4.46 -0.85 -17.14
C PHE A 156 4.75 0.08 -18.33
N ARG A 157 3.91 -0.07 -19.35
CA ARG A 157 3.86 0.76 -20.54
C ARG A 157 2.62 1.64 -20.50
N VAL A 158 2.74 2.87 -20.96
CA VAL A 158 1.65 3.86 -21.03
C VAL A 158 1.35 4.14 -22.51
N CYS A 159 0.10 3.92 -22.92
CA CYS A 159 -0.33 4.11 -24.29
C CYS A 159 -1.57 5.01 -24.35
N GLY A 160 -1.64 5.88 -25.37
CA GLY A 160 -2.81 6.71 -25.65
C GLY A 160 -2.45 8.07 -26.19
N GLY A 161 -3.37 8.72 -26.89
CA GLY A 161 -3.17 10.06 -27.44
C GLY A 161 -1.97 10.21 -28.36
N GLY A 162 -1.60 9.17 -29.09
CA GLY A 162 -0.39 9.18 -29.93
C GLY A 162 0.92 9.04 -29.13
N LEU A 163 0.86 8.88 -27.81
CA LEU A 163 2.00 8.62 -26.95
C LEU A 163 2.10 7.14 -26.62
N ASP A 164 3.34 6.66 -26.54
CA ASP A 164 3.68 5.28 -26.24
C ASP A 164 5.06 5.24 -25.61
N PHE A 165 5.15 4.93 -24.30
CA PHE A 165 6.41 4.91 -23.58
C PHE A 165 6.37 3.94 -22.38
N ASN A 166 7.55 3.53 -21.97
CA ASN A 166 7.74 2.67 -20.81
C ASN A 166 7.99 3.49 -19.55
N VAL A 167 7.47 3.00 -18.42
CA VAL A 167 7.66 3.61 -17.09
C VAL A 167 8.40 2.63 -16.19
N GLU A 168 9.50 3.07 -15.65
CA GLU A 168 10.25 2.40 -14.59
C GLU A 168 10.16 3.23 -13.31
N CYS A 169 9.71 2.63 -12.24
CA CYS A 169 9.54 3.28 -10.95
C CYS A 169 10.74 2.96 -10.05
N ARG A 170 11.44 3.99 -9.61
CA ARG A 170 12.53 3.85 -8.64
C ARG A 170 12.23 4.69 -7.42
N ARG A 171 12.15 4.04 -6.27
CA ARG A 171 12.06 4.73 -5.00
C ARG A 171 13.46 5.07 -4.52
N PHE A 172 13.72 6.35 -4.29
CA PHE A 172 14.90 6.79 -3.56
C PHE A 172 14.57 6.78 -2.06
N THR A 173 15.08 5.81 -1.34
CA THR A 173 15.10 5.88 0.12
C THR A 173 16.37 6.65 0.52
N TRP A 174 16.19 7.79 1.17
CA TRP A 174 17.28 8.48 1.87
C TRP A 174 17.59 7.71 3.15
N ASP A 175 17.90 6.44 3.02
CA ASP A 175 18.31 5.66 4.16
C ASP A 175 19.80 5.93 4.40
N LEU A 176 20.07 6.95 5.25
CA LEU A 176 21.41 7.24 5.74
C LEU A 176 21.99 6.07 6.55
N SER A 177 21.22 5.03 6.78
CA SER A 177 21.54 3.90 7.63
C SER A 177 21.74 2.58 6.87
N GLU A 178 22.44 2.60 5.74
CA GLU A 178 22.86 1.34 5.07
C GLU A 178 23.59 0.37 6.01
N HIS A 179 24.07 0.87 7.16
CA HIS A 179 24.85 0.08 8.12
C HIS A 179 24.09 -0.35 9.37
N VAL A 180 22.91 0.23 9.65
CA VAL A 180 22.09 -0.16 10.81
C VAL A 180 20.73 -0.63 10.31
N LYS A 181 20.45 -1.92 10.46
CA LYS A 181 19.13 -2.45 10.14
C LYS A 181 18.09 -1.75 11.01
N THR A 182 17.09 -1.14 10.39
CA THR A 182 16.05 -0.36 11.07
C THR A 182 15.37 -1.11 12.24
N PRO A 183 15.12 -2.45 12.17
CA PRO A 183 14.64 -3.21 13.32
C PRO A 183 15.59 -3.16 14.52
N ALA A 184 16.89 -3.34 14.27
CA ALA A 184 17.89 -3.31 15.36
C ALA A 184 17.98 -1.91 16.02
N LEU A 185 17.81 -0.85 15.25
CA LEU A 185 17.74 0.52 15.78
C LEU A 185 16.47 0.72 16.62
N ALA A 186 15.33 0.22 16.16
CA ALA A 186 14.08 0.29 16.89
C ALA A 186 14.15 -0.47 18.22
N ASP A 187 14.75 -1.67 18.23
CA ASP A 187 15.00 -2.45 19.45
C ASP A 187 15.93 -1.71 20.42
N ALA A 188 17.02 -1.11 19.91
CA ALA A 188 17.92 -0.30 20.74
C ALA A 188 17.19 0.92 21.35
N CYS A 189 16.33 1.60 20.59
CA CYS A 189 15.51 2.70 21.11
C CYS A 189 14.52 2.23 22.19
N ASP A 190 13.92 1.05 22.02
CA ASP A 190 13.03 0.47 23.03
C ASP A 190 13.79 0.12 24.32
N MET A 191 14.99 -0.42 24.23
CA MET A 191 15.85 -0.67 25.39
C MET A 191 16.21 0.63 26.13
N ILE A 192 16.60 1.67 25.40
CA ILE A 192 16.91 3.00 25.98
C ILE A 192 15.68 3.58 26.66
N TYR A 193 14.51 3.50 26.02
CA TYR A 193 13.27 4.00 26.59
C TYR A 193 12.92 3.32 27.93
N GLU A 194 13.05 2.00 28.02
CA GLU A 194 12.80 1.26 29.28
C GLU A 194 13.78 1.67 30.38
N VAL A 195 15.06 1.90 30.04
CA VAL A 195 16.06 2.40 31.03
C VAL A 195 15.66 3.80 31.51
N LEU A 196 15.34 4.72 30.61
CA LEU A 196 14.96 6.09 31.00
C LEU A 196 13.70 6.08 31.88
N ARG A 197 12.68 5.30 31.48
CA ARG A 197 11.46 5.14 32.26
C ARG A 197 11.70 4.59 33.68
N SER A 198 12.58 3.61 33.81
CA SER A 198 12.90 3.00 35.09
C SER A 198 13.60 3.97 36.06
N HIS A 199 14.26 5.01 35.54
CA HIS A 199 14.95 6.05 36.31
C HIS A 199 14.13 7.34 36.48
N ASN A 200 12.84 7.36 36.07
CA ASN A 200 11.97 8.55 36.08
C ASN A 200 12.55 9.77 35.29
N LEU A 201 13.29 9.51 34.22
CA LEU A 201 13.84 10.50 33.31
C LEU A 201 12.98 10.70 32.08
#